data_987402f52f8433c40885103f186d1198
#
_entry.id   987402f52f8433c40885103f186d1198
#
_cell.length_a   1.000
_cell.length_b   1.000
_cell.length_c   1.000
_cell.angle_alpha   90.00
_cell.angle_beta   90.00
_cell.angle_gamma   90.00
#
_symmetry.space_group_name_H-M   'P 1'
#
loop_
_entity.id
_entity.type
_entity.pdbx_description
1 polymer ?
#
loop_
_entity_poly.entity_id
_entity_poly.type
_entity_poly.pdbx_seq_one_letter_code
_entity_poly.pdbx_strand_id
1 'polypeptide(L)'
;MKRRPHKIVSVVLLVILIAGMGMACRIQSLESRNKRWAENTETAGKILTESGKKEAQKQTDGTENDAAAQNAKRVFGDEPAELYARSAVLMDADSGRVLFGKDADVVRPMASTTKIMTCILALEYLREHPDQTIEVSDQAASQPKVHLGMQKGEVFYIKDLLYSLMLESHNDSAVAVAEGIAGSVEEFAKEMNAKAAEIGCKNTHFITPNGLDAEDEGGVHSTTAEDLAKIMRYCIMTSGEKETFLEVTRTKEYQFQDADRKRTFSCHNHNAFLDMMDGALSGKTGFTAEAGYCYVGSLRRDERTFIVALLACGWPDNKGYKWKDTRRLMEYGLEHYHYREVYRNTVPDKLLVVDAFDPGIPYQTSEKISLRVKNSEESKKILLREEEEIRMEIKTVKCKKAPVKKGEKAGTVSYYLADEKIAENVVVTGRAVEKRTWEKCMKIVTAKFLTLESLVWYVKYV
;
A
#
# COMPACT_ATOMS: atom_id res chain seq x y z
N MET A 1 -32.59 -76.53 40.65
CA MET A 1 -33.40 -75.28 40.69
C MET A 1 -33.05 -74.43 39.50
N LYS A 2 -33.93 -74.41 38.48
CA LYS A 2 -33.74 -73.57 37.27
C LYS A 2 -34.34 -72.21 37.50
N ARG A 3 -33.53 -71.18 37.70
CA ARG A 3 -33.96 -69.77 37.76
C ARG A 3 -34.34 -69.26 36.36
N ARG A 4 -35.51 -68.68 36.19
CA ARG A 4 -36.15 -68.27 34.93
C ARG A 4 -35.49 -67.02 34.34
N PRO A 5 -34.94 -67.03 33.13
CA PRO A 5 -34.25 -65.89 32.49
C PRO A 5 -35.19 -64.74 32.07
N HIS A 6 -36.55 -64.99 32.05
CA HIS A 6 -37.49 -64.01 31.53
C HIS A 6 -37.68 -62.76 32.43
N LYS A 7 -37.45 -62.86 33.75
CA LYS A 7 -37.61 -61.70 34.65
C LYS A 7 -36.54 -60.66 34.51
N ILE A 8 -35.27 -61.06 34.12
CA ILE A 8 -34.16 -60.14 33.95
C ILE A 8 -34.31 -59.35 32.64
N VAL A 9 -34.78 -59.98 31.57
CA VAL A 9 -35.01 -59.32 30.28
C VAL A 9 -36.12 -58.29 30.38
N SER A 10 -37.21 -58.58 31.16
CA SER A 10 -38.29 -57.58 31.34
C SER A 10 -37.90 -56.39 32.18
N VAL A 11 -37.00 -56.50 33.16
CA VAL A 11 -36.48 -55.38 33.95
C VAL A 11 -35.52 -54.50 33.12
N VAL A 12 -34.69 -55.09 32.31
CA VAL A 12 -33.75 -54.34 31.40
C VAL A 12 -34.55 -53.58 30.35
N LEU A 13 -35.60 -54.18 29.77
CA LEU A 13 -36.49 -53.50 28.82
C LEU A 13 -37.24 -52.34 29.46
N LEU A 14 -37.71 -52.48 30.72
CA LEU A 14 -38.41 -51.42 31.45
C LEU A 14 -37.48 -50.24 31.77
N VAL A 15 -36.24 -50.50 32.16
CA VAL A 15 -35.25 -49.45 32.43
C VAL A 15 -34.88 -48.69 31.14
N ILE A 16 -34.78 -49.38 30.02
CA ILE A 16 -34.52 -48.75 28.70
C ILE A 16 -35.73 -47.87 28.30
N LEU A 17 -36.95 -48.34 28.54
CA LEU A 17 -38.17 -47.58 28.23
C LEU A 17 -38.27 -46.31 29.10
N ILE A 18 -38.01 -46.41 30.41
CA ILE A 18 -38.04 -45.25 31.34
C ILE A 18 -36.92 -44.26 31.01
N ALA A 19 -35.74 -44.72 30.68
CA ALA A 19 -34.64 -43.86 30.21
C ALA A 19 -34.98 -43.17 28.89
N GLY A 20 -35.61 -43.87 27.95
CA GLY A 20 -36.09 -43.34 26.67
C GLY A 20 -37.18 -42.28 26.84
N MET A 21 -38.16 -42.48 27.73
CA MET A 21 -39.22 -41.51 28.04
C MET A 21 -38.65 -40.24 28.73
N GLY A 22 -37.71 -40.41 29.68
CA GLY A 22 -37.01 -39.27 30.31
C GLY A 22 -36.20 -38.43 29.33
N MET A 23 -35.64 -39.08 28.32
CA MET A 23 -34.90 -38.41 27.27
C MET A 23 -35.81 -37.68 26.27
N ALA A 24 -36.97 -38.25 25.93
CA ALA A 24 -37.97 -37.64 25.07
C ALA A 24 -38.58 -36.37 25.71
N CYS A 25 -38.93 -36.40 27.01
CA CYS A 25 -39.40 -35.23 27.75
C CYS A 25 -38.33 -34.09 27.81
N ARG A 26 -37.05 -34.45 27.98
CA ARG A 26 -35.98 -33.43 27.96
C ARG A 26 -35.78 -32.84 26.58
N ILE A 27 -35.91 -33.62 25.51
CA ILE A 27 -35.81 -33.15 24.13
C ILE A 27 -36.93 -32.17 23.82
N GLN A 28 -38.20 -32.48 24.20
CA GLN A 28 -39.33 -31.55 24.02
C GLN A 28 -39.15 -30.25 24.82
N SER A 29 -38.61 -30.30 26.03
CA SER A 29 -38.35 -29.10 26.83
C SER A 29 -37.20 -28.25 26.25
N LEU A 30 -36.23 -28.86 25.61
CA LEU A 30 -35.15 -28.16 24.92
C LEU A 30 -35.61 -27.56 23.58
N GLU A 31 -36.49 -28.24 22.86
CA GLU A 31 -37.06 -27.69 21.61
C GLU A 31 -37.99 -26.49 21.90
N SER A 32 -38.79 -26.54 22.96
CA SER A 32 -39.63 -25.41 23.37
C SER A 32 -38.79 -24.19 23.84
N ARG A 33 -37.67 -24.41 24.52
CA ARG A 33 -36.73 -23.35 24.91
C ARG A 33 -36.00 -22.78 23.71
N ASN A 34 -35.60 -23.60 22.75
CA ASN A 34 -34.96 -23.14 21.51
C ASN A 34 -35.90 -22.35 20.61
N LYS A 35 -37.21 -22.74 20.56
CA LYS A 35 -38.24 -22.01 19.82
C LYS A 35 -38.47 -20.61 20.42
N ARG A 36 -38.54 -20.52 21.75
CA ARG A 36 -38.65 -19.25 22.47
C ARG A 36 -37.44 -18.36 22.33
N TRP A 37 -36.26 -18.96 22.21
CA TRP A 37 -35.02 -18.22 21.99
C TRP A 37 -34.89 -17.69 20.54
N ALA A 38 -35.37 -18.48 19.55
CA ALA A 38 -35.44 -18.06 18.14
C ALA A 38 -36.44 -16.90 17.95
N GLU A 39 -37.61 -16.96 18.61
CA GLU A 39 -38.58 -15.87 18.58
C GLU A 39 -38.06 -14.58 19.23
N ASN A 40 -37.30 -14.69 20.33
CA ASN A 40 -36.66 -13.54 20.98
C ASN A 40 -35.52 -12.93 20.15
N THR A 41 -34.76 -13.73 19.37
CA THR A 41 -33.71 -13.23 18.48
C THR A 41 -34.27 -12.57 17.22
N GLU A 42 -35.41 -13.06 16.71
CA GLU A 42 -36.11 -12.44 15.58
C GLU A 42 -36.73 -11.09 15.98
N THR A 43 -37.28 -11.01 17.20
CA THR A 43 -37.81 -9.77 17.77
C THR A 43 -36.72 -8.74 18.05
N ALA A 44 -35.56 -9.18 18.57
CA ALA A 44 -34.38 -8.31 18.75
C ALA A 44 -33.80 -7.83 17.42
N GLY A 45 -33.81 -8.69 16.38
CA GLY A 45 -33.41 -8.33 15.02
C GLY A 45 -34.31 -7.25 14.39
N LYS A 46 -35.63 -7.33 14.62
CA LYS A 46 -36.59 -6.32 14.13
C LYS A 46 -36.44 -4.97 14.85
N ILE A 47 -36.18 -4.99 16.15
CA ILE A 47 -35.97 -3.76 16.94
C ILE A 47 -34.68 -3.03 16.47
N LEU A 48 -33.61 -3.78 16.15
CA LEU A 48 -32.37 -3.21 15.66
C LEU A 48 -32.49 -2.66 14.21
N THR A 49 -33.34 -3.27 13.37
CA THR A 49 -33.58 -2.76 12.01
C THR A 49 -34.53 -1.54 12.00
N GLU A 50 -35.44 -1.42 12.94
CA GLU A 50 -36.26 -0.21 13.08
C GLU A 50 -35.53 0.95 13.73
N SER A 51 -34.60 0.69 14.66
CA SER A 51 -33.72 1.71 15.25
C SER A 51 -32.75 2.26 14.20
N GLY A 52 -32.14 1.39 13.38
CA GLY A 52 -31.24 1.80 12.28
C GLY A 52 -31.94 2.58 11.16
N LYS A 53 -33.24 2.32 10.90
CA LYS A 53 -34.03 3.10 9.93
C LYS A 53 -34.44 4.48 10.46
N LYS A 54 -34.62 4.66 11.76
CA LYS A 54 -34.92 5.97 12.38
C LYS A 54 -33.68 6.87 12.48
N GLU A 55 -32.46 6.32 12.61
CA GLU A 55 -31.21 7.09 12.53
C GLU A 55 -30.84 7.47 11.09
N ALA A 56 -31.10 6.60 10.11
CA ALA A 56 -30.85 6.91 8.70
C ALA A 56 -31.78 7.98 8.11
N GLN A 57 -32.98 8.19 8.68
CA GLN A 57 -33.95 9.18 8.19
C GLN A 57 -33.80 10.58 8.83
N LYS A 58 -32.87 10.75 9.78
CA LYS A 58 -32.58 12.03 10.43
C LYS A 58 -31.33 12.72 9.88
N GLN A 59 -30.67 12.11 8.86
CA GLN A 59 -29.42 12.61 8.27
C GLN A 59 -29.51 13.01 6.79
N THR A 60 -30.72 13.19 6.25
CA THR A 60 -30.90 13.66 4.86
C THR A 60 -31.64 14.99 4.77
N ASP A 61 -31.23 15.97 5.59
CA ASP A 61 -31.54 17.38 5.32
C ASP A 61 -30.45 18.25 5.93
N GLY A 62 -29.51 18.67 5.08
CA GLY A 62 -28.47 19.62 5.48
C GLY A 62 -27.11 19.42 4.79
N THR A 63 -26.91 20.17 3.69
CA THR A 63 -25.60 20.56 3.16
C THR A 63 -24.77 19.53 2.37
N GLU A 64 -25.05 19.40 1.09
CA GLU A 64 -24.03 19.29 0.05
C GLU A 64 -23.18 20.58 0.11
N ASN A 65 -22.01 20.53 0.74
CA ASN A 65 -20.88 21.46 0.52
C ASN A 65 -19.77 21.34 1.57
N ASP A 66 -19.38 20.17 2.03
CA ASP A 66 -18.22 20.04 2.93
C ASP A 66 -17.36 18.79 2.75
N ALA A 67 -17.46 18.08 1.62
CA ALA A 67 -16.60 16.91 1.36
C ALA A 67 -15.19 17.27 0.83
N ALA A 68 -14.90 18.54 0.59
CA ALA A 68 -13.61 19.03 0.07
C ALA A 68 -12.69 19.63 1.16
N ALA A 69 -13.14 19.75 2.40
CA ALA A 69 -12.42 20.52 3.44
C ALA A 69 -11.87 19.70 4.62
N GLN A 70 -11.83 18.37 4.57
CA GLN A 70 -11.41 17.56 5.73
C GLN A 70 -10.12 16.72 5.52
N ASN A 71 -9.25 17.13 4.62
CA ASN A 71 -7.82 16.78 4.73
C ASN A 71 -7.08 17.88 5.50
N ALA A 72 -7.53 18.21 6.70
CA ALA A 72 -6.74 19.02 7.62
C ALA A 72 -5.50 18.19 8.00
N LYS A 73 -4.40 18.32 7.22
CA LYS A 73 -3.09 17.87 7.61
C LYS A 73 -2.83 18.32 9.03
N ARG A 74 -2.56 17.39 9.96
CA ARG A 74 -2.04 17.75 11.28
C ARG A 74 -0.74 18.52 11.05
N VAL A 75 -0.74 19.81 11.36
CA VAL A 75 0.46 20.65 11.36
C VAL A 75 1.13 20.44 12.71
N PHE A 76 2.34 19.90 12.70
CA PHE A 76 3.17 19.82 13.89
C PHE A 76 3.92 21.14 14.08
N GLY A 77 4.06 21.62 15.31
CA GLY A 77 4.64 22.95 15.58
C GLY A 77 6.11 23.11 15.18
N ASP A 78 6.79 22.00 14.87
CA ASP A 78 8.19 21.90 14.43
C ASP A 78 8.35 21.65 12.92
N GLU A 79 7.25 21.69 12.14
CA GLU A 79 7.33 21.57 10.68
C GLU A 79 8.21 22.67 10.08
N PRO A 80 8.98 22.38 9.00
CA PRO A 80 9.81 23.36 8.33
C PRO A 80 8.98 24.55 7.84
N ALA A 81 8.98 25.64 8.62
CA ALA A 81 8.44 26.93 8.20
C ALA A 81 9.41 27.62 7.21
N GLU A 82 8.95 28.59 6.46
CA GLU A 82 9.77 29.48 5.63
C GLU A 82 10.62 28.78 4.57
N LEU A 83 10.04 27.78 3.87
CA LEU A 83 10.67 27.25 2.67
C LEU A 83 10.58 28.28 1.54
N TYR A 84 11.69 28.40 0.77
CA TYR A 84 11.76 29.26 -0.41
C TYR A 84 10.92 28.71 -1.58
N ALA A 85 10.78 27.39 -1.69
CA ALA A 85 9.92 26.77 -2.68
C ALA A 85 8.46 27.15 -2.48
N ARG A 86 7.76 27.46 -3.57
CA ARG A 86 6.32 27.68 -3.54
C ARG A 86 5.56 26.38 -3.30
N SER A 87 5.99 25.27 -3.94
CA SER A 87 5.49 23.93 -3.64
C SER A 87 6.63 23.01 -3.23
N ALA A 88 6.41 22.24 -2.17
CA ALA A 88 7.40 21.31 -1.62
C ALA A 88 6.76 20.04 -1.05
N VAL A 89 7.45 18.92 -1.20
CA VAL A 89 7.08 17.62 -0.62
C VAL A 89 8.32 16.95 -0.03
N LEU A 90 8.14 16.35 1.14
CA LEU A 90 8.98 15.27 1.65
C LEU A 90 8.17 13.99 1.66
N MET A 91 8.65 12.93 1.01
CA MET A 91 7.98 11.64 0.87
C MET A 91 8.84 10.50 1.43
N ASP A 92 8.22 9.58 2.13
CA ASP A 92 8.78 8.25 2.40
C ASP A 92 8.79 7.42 1.12
N ALA A 93 9.96 7.05 0.63
CA ALA A 93 10.09 6.31 -0.61
C ALA A 93 9.56 4.87 -0.50
N ASP A 94 9.62 4.24 0.67
CA ASP A 94 9.17 2.86 0.86
C ASP A 94 7.64 2.76 0.78
N SER A 95 6.92 3.58 1.53
CA SER A 95 5.45 3.56 1.54
C SER A 95 4.80 4.44 0.47
N GLY A 96 5.50 5.48 -0.02
CA GLY A 96 4.94 6.56 -0.84
C GLY A 96 4.16 7.61 -0.05
N ARG A 97 4.22 7.54 1.29
CA ARG A 97 3.53 8.48 2.17
C ARG A 97 4.18 9.86 2.11
N VAL A 98 3.35 10.90 1.98
CA VAL A 98 3.78 12.30 2.14
C VAL A 98 3.96 12.58 3.62
N LEU A 99 5.19 12.91 4.02
CA LEU A 99 5.58 13.23 5.40
C LEU A 99 5.45 14.73 5.70
N PHE A 100 5.72 15.55 4.70
CA PHE A 100 5.52 17.00 4.73
C PHE A 100 5.05 17.48 3.35
N GLY A 101 4.20 18.52 3.31
CA GLY A 101 3.76 19.12 2.07
C GLY A 101 3.36 20.57 2.25
N LYS A 102 3.91 21.44 1.40
CA LYS A 102 3.54 22.82 1.21
C LYS A 102 3.02 22.98 -0.22
N ASP A 103 1.75 23.37 -0.41
CA ASP A 103 1.12 23.46 -1.73
C ASP A 103 1.50 22.26 -2.64
N ALA A 104 1.48 21.06 -2.05
CA ALA A 104 2.06 19.83 -2.63
C ALA A 104 1.30 19.37 -3.88
N ASP A 105 0.03 19.68 -3.97
CA ASP A 105 -0.95 19.35 -5.01
C ASP A 105 -1.21 20.49 -6.01
N VAL A 106 -0.57 21.64 -5.81
CA VAL A 106 -0.69 22.79 -6.72
C VAL A 106 0.12 22.53 -7.99
N VAL A 107 -0.57 22.62 -9.13
CA VAL A 107 0.02 22.45 -10.47
C VAL A 107 0.97 23.61 -10.79
N ARG A 108 2.21 23.27 -11.22
CA ARG A 108 3.24 24.25 -11.59
C ARG A 108 4.10 23.72 -12.74
N PRO A 109 4.70 24.59 -13.57
CA PRO A 109 5.74 24.22 -14.49
C PRO A 109 6.90 23.53 -13.76
N MET A 110 7.49 22.51 -14.39
CA MET A 110 8.47 21.62 -13.74
C MET A 110 9.88 21.74 -14.30
N ALA A 111 10.05 22.45 -15.41
CA ALA A 111 11.32 22.59 -16.12
C ALA A 111 12.00 21.22 -16.38
N SER A 112 13.31 21.19 -16.42
CA SER A 112 14.10 19.97 -16.72
C SER A 112 14.03 18.87 -15.65
N THR A 113 13.21 18.99 -14.58
CA THR A 113 12.90 17.82 -13.75
C THR A 113 12.10 16.78 -14.53
N THR A 114 11.45 17.17 -15.62
CA THR A 114 10.84 16.31 -16.66
C THR A 114 11.75 15.18 -17.11
N LYS A 115 13.05 15.43 -17.21
CA LYS A 115 14.02 14.48 -17.74
C LYS A 115 14.19 13.20 -16.93
N ILE A 116 13.69 13.15 -15.68
CA ILE A 116 13.62 11.87 -14.94
C ILE A 116 12.65 10.90 -15.61
N MET A 117 11.50 11.39 -16.12
CA MET A 117 10.54 10.58 -16.88
C MET A 117 11.13 10.15 -18.23
N THR A 118 11.77 11.06 -18.94
CA THR A 118 12.45 10.75 -20.20
C THR A 118 13.52 9.68 -20.03
N CYS A 119 14.33 9.81 -18.97
CA CYS A 119 15.39 8.85 -18.64
C CYS A 119 14.82 7.46 -18.32
N ILE A 120 13.84 7.36 -17.45
CA ILE A 120 13.32 6.04 -17.03
C ILE A 120 12.63 5.32 -18.18
N LEU A 121 11.84 6.00 -19.01
CA LEU A 121 11.23 5.42 -20.21
C LEU A 121 12.30 4.91 -21.19
N ALA A 122 13.36 5.68 -21.38
CA ALA A 122 14.47 5.28 -22.24
C ALA A 122 15.22 4.06 -21.68
N LEU A 123 15.44 3.98 -20.38
CA LEU A 123 16.06 2.81 -19.75
C LEU A 123 15.17 1.56 -19.88
N GLU A 124 13.86 1.70 -19.69
CA GLU A 124 12.91 0.62 -19.87
C GLU A 124 12.87 0.12 -21.33
N TYR A 125 12.96 1.02 -22.30
CA TYR A 125 13.07 0.69 -23.71
C TYR A 125 14.41 -0.02 -24.03
N LEU A 126 15.53 0.47 -23.51
CA LEU A 126 16.87 -0.10 -23.74
C LEU A 126 17.03 -1.51 -23.16
N ARG A 127 16.23 -1.94 -22.22
CA ARG A 127 16.23 -3.33 -21.73
C ARG A 127 16.04 -4.34 -22.86
N GLU A 128 15.21 -4.00 -23.85
CA GLU A 128 14.94 -4.85 -25.00
C GLU A 128 15.76 -4.45 -26.24
N HIS A 129 16.33 -3.24 -26.22
CA HIS A 129 17.09 -2.63 -27.32
C HIS A 129 18.44 -2.02 -26.85
N PRO A 130 19.35 -2.81 -26.25
CA PRO A 130 20.52 -2.30 -25.50
C PRO A 130 21.51 -1.46 -26.34
N ASP A 131 21.61 -1.72 -27.63
CA ASP A 131 22.53 -1.03 -28.55
C ASP A 131 21.82 -0.07 -29.51
N GLN A 132 20.62 0.40 -29.13
CA GLN A 132 19.85 1.33 -29.96
C GLN A 132 20.60 2.62 -30.18
N THR A 133 20.69 3.00 -31.44
CA THR A 133 21.22 4.28 -31.90
C THR A 133 20.11 5.17 -32.46
N ILE A 134 20.40 6.47 -32.53
CA ILE A 134 19.53 7.47 -33.10
C ILE A 134 20.35 8.38 -34.03
N GLU A 135 19.81 8.68 -35.21
CA GLU A 135 20.31 9.75 -36.09
C GLU A 135 19.65 11.06 -35.69
N VAL A 136 20.47 12.10 -35.48
CA VAL A 136 20.02 13.40 -35.00
C VAL A 136 19.20 14.12 -36.06
N SER A 137 17.95 14.45 -35.73
CA SER A 137 17.03 15.22 -36.59
C SER A 137 17.33 16.72 -36.59
N ASP A 138 16.68 17.46 -37.49
CA ASP A 138 16.67 18.93 -37.46
C ASP A 138 16.08 19.48 -36.18
N GLN A 139 15.01 18.82 -35.65
CA GLN A 139 14.33 19.23 -34.42
C GLN A 139 15.25 19.08 -33.21
N ALA A 140 15.95 17.96 -33.07
CA ALA A 140 16.90 17.74 -32.01
C ALA A 140 18.08 18.72 -32.10
N ALA A 141 18.70 18.86 -33.28
CA ALA A 141 19.85 19.75 -33.47
C ALA A 141 19.53 21.23 -33.24
N SER A 142 18.31 21.67 -33.45
CA SER A 142 17.87 23.08 -33.28
C SER A 142 17.45 23.44 -31.84
N GLN A 143 17.56 22.51 -30.90
CA GLN A 143 17.12 22.76 -29.51
C GLN A 143 17.92 23.92 -28.86
N PRO A 144 17.22 24.77 -28.08
CA PRO A 144 17.89 25.89 -27.39
C PRO A 144 18.80 25.38 -26.27
N LYS A 145 19.72 26.23 -25.86
CA LYS A 145 20.61 25.98 -24.71
C LYS A 145 19.77 25.64 -23.44
N VAL A 146 20.21 24.71 -22.62
CA VAL A 146 21.46 23.97 -22.59
C VAL A 146 21.38 22.80 -23.58
N HIS A 147 22.43 22.59 -24.40
CA HIS A 147 22.46 21.52 -25.40
C HIS A 147 23.88 20.95 -25.54
N LEU A 148 23.97 19.69 -25.94
CA LEU A 148 25.23 19.00 -26.27
C LEU A 148 25.88 19.59 -27.54
N GLY A 149 25.08 20.18 -28.40
CA GLY A 149 25.47 20.72 -29.69
C GLY A 149 25.61 19.63 -30.76
N MET A 150 24.68 18.70 -30.77
CA MET A 150 24.58 17.68 -31.81
C MET A 150 24.26 18.31 -33.15
N GLN A 151 24.76 17.72 -34.24
CA GLN A 151 24.51 18.15 -35.60
C GLN A 151 23.57 17.16 -36.28
N LYS A 152 22.70 17.67 -37.18
CA LYS A 152 21.85 16.82 -38.01
C LYS A 152 22.65 15.73 -38.71
N GLY A 153 22.15 14.49 -38.66
CA GLY A 153 22.73 13.32 -39.28
C GLY A 153 23.88 12.67 -38.47
N GLU A 154 24.29 13.26 -37.34
CA GLU A 154 25.18 12.55 -36.41
C GLU A 154 24.40 11.38 -35.76
N VAL A 155 25.11 10.30 -35.45
CA VAL A 155 24.51 9.11 -34.84
C VAL A 155 25.05 8.91 -33.44
N PHE A 156 24.17 8.67 -32.47
CA PHE A 156 24.53 8.43 -31.08
C PHE A 156 23.86 7.18 -30.53
N TYR A 157 24.51 6.52 -29.59
CA TYR A 157 23.83 5.52 -28.76
C TYR A 157 22.90 6.21 -27.75
N ILE A 158 21.67 5.75 -27.66
CA ILE A 158 20.69 6.32 -26.70
C ILE A 158 21.23 6.27 -25.27
N LYS A 159 21.87 5.16 -24.86
CA LYS A 159 22.48 5.02 -23.54
C LYS A 159 23.43 6.14 -23.16
N ASP A 160 24.25 6.63 -24.13
CA ASP A 160 25.23 7.70 -23.89
C ASP A 160 24.50 9.05 -23.74
N LEU A 161 23.44 9.27 -24.51
CA LEU A 161 22.61 10.46 -24.40
C LEU A 161 21.87 10.56 -23.04
N LEU A 162 21.64 9.43 -22.34
CA LEU A 162 21.05 9.47 -20.99
C LEU A 162 21.98 10.14 -19.98
N TYR A 163 23.29 9.92 -20.07
CA TYR A 163 24.25 10.67 -19.24
C TYR A 163 24.25 12.15 -19.61
N SER A 164 24.22 12.47 -20.88
CA SER A 164 24.12 13.84 -21.36
C SER A 164 22.92 14.59 -20.82
N LEU A 165 21.73 14.01 -20.94
CA LEU A 165 20.50 14.65 -20.47
C LEU A 165 20.37 14.70 -18.93
N MET A 166 20.94 13.74 -18.19
CA MET A 166 20.82 13.72 -16.73
C MET A 166 21.90 14.56 -16.04
N LEU A 167 23.14 14.48 -16.48
CA LEU A 167 24.28 15.19 -15.86
C LEU A 167 24.26 16.67 -16.19
N GLU A 168 24.20 17.01 -17.51
CA GLU A 168 24.30 18.38 -18.05
C GLU A 168 22.91 18.99 -18.36
N SER A 169 21.85 18.17 -18.37
CA SER A 169 20.51 18.62 -18.72
C SER A 169 20.33 19.04 -20.18
N HIS A 170 21.06 18.45 -21.11
CA HIS A 170 21.03 18.83 -22.53
C HIS A 170 19.64 18.59 -23.16
N ASN A 171 19.10 19.61 -23.84
CA ASN A 171 17.76 19.59 -24.43
C ASN A 171 17.69 18.80 -25.73
N ASP A 172 18.72 18.94 -26.58
CA ASP A 172 18.87 18.18 -27.82
C ASP A 172 18.93 16.67 -27.56
N SER A 173 19.68 16.24 -26.53
CA SER A 173 19.77 14.85 -26.15
C SER A 173 18.40 14.28 -25.75
N ALA A 174 17.57 15.07 -25.04
CA ALA A 174 16.24 14.63 -24.63
C ALA A 174 15.29 14.47 -25.83
N VAL A 175 15.35 15.39 -26.81
CA VAL A 175 14.54 15.31 -28.04
C VAL A 175 15.01 14.14 -28.89
N ALA A 176 16.31 13.97 -29.11
CA ALA A 176 16.84 12.83 -29.86
C ALA A 176 16.45 11.49 -29.26
N VAL A 177 16.52 11.36 -27.93
CA VAL A 177 16.06 10.15 -27.21
C VAL A 177 14.57 9.90 -27.46
N ALA A 178 13.72 10.93 -27.35
CA ALA A 178 12.29 10.81 -27.58
C ALA A 178 11.96 10.35 -29.02
N GLU A 179 12.58 10.97 -30.01
CA GLU A 179 12.43 10.60 -31.42
C GLU A 179 12.94 9.19 -31.71
N GLY A 180 14.06 8.79 -31.09
CA GLY A 180 14.64 7.46 -31.28
C GLY A 180 13.83 6.32 -30.68
N ILE A 181 12.99 6.61 -29.71
CA ILE A 181 12.14 5.61 -29.02
C ILE A 181 10.75 5.57 -29.66
N ALA A 182 10.10 6.72 -29.76
CA ALA A 182 8.69 6.81 -30.16
C ALA A 182 8.46 7.34 -31.58
N GLY A 183 9.53 7.72 -32.29
CA GLY A 183 9.45 8.26 -33.64
C GLY A 183 9.15 9.76 -33.72
N SER A 184 8.57 10.35 -32.67
CA SER A 184 8.37 11.81 -32.55
C SER A 184 8.28 12.25 -31.09
N VAL A 185 8.41 13.56 -30.87
CA VAL A 185 8.23 14.19 -29.53
C VAL A 185 6.78 14.01 -29.04
N GLU A 186 5.81 14.15 -29.94
CA GLU A 186 4.39 14.05 -29.63
C GLU A 186 4.00 12.63 -29.20
N GLU A 187 4.49 11.60 -29.90
CA GLU A 187 4.24 10.20 -29.51
C GLU A 187 4.94 9.87 -28.19
N PHE A 188 6.17 10.35 -27.99
CA PHE A 188 6.86 10.18 -26.73
C PHE A 188 6.15 10.87 -25.55
N ALA A 189 5.57 12.06 -25.77
CA ALA A 189 4.76 12.74 -24.77
C ALA A 189 3.53 11.92 -24.35
N LYS A 190 2.89 11.20 -25.27
CA LYS A 190 1.80 10.27 -24.95
C LYS A 190 2.28 9.12 -24.06
N GLU A 191 3.46 8.56 -24.33
CA GLU A 191 4.07 7.54 -23.46
C GLU A 191 4.39 8.08 -22.08
N MET A 192 4.95 9.31 -21.98
CA MET A 192 5.21 9.98 -20.71
C MET A 192 3.92 10.16 -19.88
N ASN A 193 2.84 10.61 -20.51
CA ASN A 193 1.54 10.79 -19.84
C ASN A 193 0.91 9.45 -19.44
N ALA A 194 1.02 8.42 -20.28
CA ALA A 194 0.56 7.08 -19.93
C ALA A 194 1.32 6.50 -18.75
N LYS A 195 2.65 6.66 -18.70
CA LYS A 195 3.48 6.25 -17.56
C LYS A 195 3.15 7.04 -16.30
N ALA A 196 2.94 8.35 -16.39
CA ALA A 196 2.52 9.17 -15.26
C ALA A 196 1.19 8.67 -14.67
N ALA A 197 0.22 8.33 -15.50
CA ALA A 197 -1.06 7.75 -15.07
C ALA A 197 -0.86 6.36 -14.41
N GLU A 198 0.00 5.50 -14.96
CA GLU A 198 0.37 4.21 -14.38
C GLU A 198 0.99 4.36 -12.98
N ILE A 199 1.87 5.33 -12.80
CA ILE A 199 2.49 5.66 -11.49
C ILE A 199 1.47 6.21 -10.49
N GLY A 200 0.32 6.71 -10.97
CA GLY A 200 -0.72 7.31 -10.13
C GLY A 200 -0.58 8.82 -9.95
N CYS A 201 0.08 9.50 -10.90
CA CYS A 201 0.09 10.94 -11.00
C CYS A 201 -1.28 11.44 -11.49
N LYS A 202 -1.84 12.43 -10.80
CA LYS A 202 -3.20 12.92 -11.10
C LYS A 202 -3.22 14.27 -11.80
N ASN A 203 -2.17 15.06 -11.59
CA ASN A 203 -2.09 16.45 -12.00
C ASN A 203 -0.77 16.72 -12.73
N THR A 204 -0.37 15.79 -13.60
CA THR A 204 0.84 15.87 -14.41
C THR A 204 0.47 15.82 -15.88
N HIS A 205 0.99 16.78 -16.67
CA HIS A 205 0.82 16.85 -18.12
C HIS A 205 2.15 17.09 -18.80
N PHE A 206 2.62 16.10 -19.56
CA PHE A 206 3.86 16.18 -20.33
C PHE A 206 3.57 16.53 -21.78
N ILE A 207 4.33 17.49 -22.33
CA ILE A 207 4.27 17.92 -23.72
C ILE A 207 5.67 17.78 -24.36
N THR A 208 6.72 18.11 -23.60
CA THR A 208 8.10 18.09 -24.07
C THR A 208 8.96 17.10 -23.28
N PRO A 209 9.92 16.37 -23.91
CA PRO A 209 10.80 15.43 -23.22
C PRO A 209 11.92 16.12 -22.42
N ASN A 210 12.18 17.39 -22.67
CA ASN A 210 13.26 18.19 -22.07
C ASN A 210 12.80 19.13 -20.95
N GLY A 211 11.48 19.38 -20.85
CA GLY A 211 10.89 20.25 -19.83
C GLY A 211 10.91 21.73 -20.17
N LEU A 212 11.06 22.09 -21.43
CA LEU A 212 10.78 23.44 -21.87
C LEU A 212 9.30 23.76 -21.77
N ASP A 213 8.99 25.03 -21.44
CA ASP A 213 7.64 25.48 -21.29
C ASP A 213 6.86 25.32 -22.62
N ALA A 214 5.68 24.72 -22.55
CA ALA A 214 4.80 24.45 -23.68
C ALA A 214 3.36 24.36 -23.22
N GLU A 215 2.44 24.58 -24.18
CA GLU A 215 1.00 24.46 -23.98
C GLU A 215 0.38 23.74 -25.18
N ASP A 216 -0.59 22.86 -24.95
CA ASP A 216 -1.39 22.20 -25.97
C ASP A 216 -2.86 22.20 -25.57
N GLU A 217 -3.72 21.48 -26.32
CA GLU A 217 -5.15 21.38 -26.00
C GLU A 217 -5.44 20.74 -24.63
N GLY A 218 -4.50 19.93 -24.09
CA GLY A 218 -4.59 19.30 -22.77
C GLY A 218 -4.17 20.22 -21.62
N GLY A 219 -3.49 21.33 -21.91
CA GLY A 219 -3.04 22.31 -20.92
C GLY A 219 -1.55 22.62 -21.00
N VAL A 220 -1.00 23.11 -19.90
CA VAL A 220 0.40 23.51 -19.78
C VAL A 220 1.28 22.33 -19.36
N HIS A 221 2.52 22.27 -19.87
CA HIS A 221 3.54 21.33 -19.43
C HIS A 221 3.86 21.52 -17.95
N SER A 222 3.27 20.68 -17.09
CA SER A 222 3.24 20.93 -15.66
C SER A 222 3.10 19.64 -14.82
N THR A 223 3.36 19.77 -13.53
CA THR A 223 3.18 18.72 -12.52
C THR A 223 2.88 19.33 -11.16
N THR A 224 2.68 18.49 -10.14
CA THR A 224 2.68 18.89 -8.72
C THR A 224 3.94 18.38 -8.03
N ALA A 225 4.29 18.96 -6.88
CA ALA A 225 5.43 18.47 -6.10
C ALA A 225 5.20 17.01 -5.64
N GLU A 226 3.96 16.64 -5.33
CA GLU A 226 3.60 15.28 -4.95
C GLU A 226 3.77 14.30 -6.12
N ASP A 227 3.28 14.63 -7.31
CA ASP A 227 3.40 13.76 -8.48
C ASP A 227 4.87 13.63 -8.93
N LEU A 228 5.64 14.71 -8.87
CA LEU A 228 7.07 14.67 -9.16
C LEU A 228 7.83 13.74 -8.20
N ALA A 229 7.46 13.75 -6.90
CA ALA A 229 8.00 12.82 -5.93
C ALA A 229 7.59 11.36 -6.21
N LYS A 230 6.37 11.10 -6.67
CA LYS A 230 5.93 9.76 -7.10
C LYS A 230 6.71 9.25 -8.30
N ILE A 231 6.99 10.11 -9.29
CA ILE A 231 7.83 9.76 -10.45
C ILE A 231 9.24 9.39 -9.98
N MET A 232 9.86 10.19 -9.12
CA MET A 232 11.19 9.86 -8.57
C MET A 232 11.13 8.55 -7.78
N ARG A 233 10.09 8.33 -6.98
CA ARG A 233 9.89 7.07 -6.26
C ARG A 233 9.83 5.87 -7.21
N TYR A 234 9.10 5.99 -8.30
CA TYR A 234 9.06 4.96 -9.34
C TYR A 234 10.46 4.65 -9.86
N CYS A 235 11.22 5.68 -10.24
CA CYS A 235 12.57 5.54 -10.79
C CYS A 235 13.55 4.82 -9.85
N ILE A 236 13.48 5.07 -8.52
CA ILE A 236 14.49 4.56 -7.57
C ILE A 236 14.05 3.34 -6.76
N MET A 237 12.73 3.03 -6.73
CA MET A 237 12.20 1.96 -5.88
C MET A 237 11.47 0.86 -6.68
N THR A 238 10.70 1.24 -7.70
CA THR A 238 9.68 0.35 -8.29
C THR A 238 10.07 -0.15 -9.68
N SER A 239 10.67 0.69 -10.53
CA SER A 239 11.09 0.30 -11.88
C SER A 239 12.09 -0.86 -11.87
N GLY A 240 12.00 -1.74 -12.87
CA GLY A 240 12.99 -2.77 -13.14
C GLY A 240 14.38 -2.21 -13.44
N GLU A 241 14.45 -0.96 -13.90
CA GLU A 241 15.68 -0.26 -14.29
C GLU A 241 16.22 0.71 -13.20
N LYS A 242 15.74 0.57 -11.96
CA LYS A 242 16.12 1.45 -10.85
C LYS A 242 17.62 1.51 -10.58
N GLU A 243 18.34 0.39 -10.70
CA GLU A 243 19.78 0.36 -10.47
C GLU A 243 20.53 1.12 -11.57
N THR A 244 20.14 0.93 -12.82
CA THR A 244 20.70 1.66 -13.97
C THR A 244 20.38 3.16 -13.90
N PHE A 245 19.15 3.50 -13.47
CA PHE A 245 18.78 4.90 -13.23
C PHE A 245 19.66 5.55 -12.15
N LEU A 246 19.90 4.84 -11.04
CA LEU A 246 20.76 5.32 -9.96
C LEU A 246 22.22 5.41 -10.41
N GLU A 247 22.72 4.50 -11.23
CA GLU A 247 24.05 4.55 -11.82
C GLU A 247 24.22 5.84 -12.65
N VAL A 248 23.32 6.06 -13.62
CA VAL A 248 23.37 7.25 -14.49
C VAL A 248 23.32 8.53 -13.66
N THR A 249 22.38 8.65 -12.73
CA THR A 249 22.16 9.90 -11.97
C THR A 249 23.23 10.19 -10.92
N ARG A 250 24.00 9.19 -10.49
CA ARG A 250 25.10 9.31 -9.50
C ARG A 250 26.47 9.46 -10.15
N THR A 251 26.60 9.17 -11.44
CA THR A 251 27.85 9.30 -12.16
C THR A 251 28.33 10.76 -12.11
N LYS A 252 29.57 10.99 -11.69
CA LYS A 252 30.14 12.33 -11.53
C LYS A 252 30.56 12.92 -12.87
N GLU A 253 31.23 12.10 -13.68
CA GLU A 253 31.73 12.46 -14.99
C GLU A 253 31.54 11.30 -15.95
N TYR A 254 31.16 11.59 -17.19
CA TYR A 254 30.98 10.60 -18.23
C TYR A 254 31.51 11.11 -19.55
N GLN A 255 32.32 10.31 -20.25
CA GLN A 255 32.88 10.63 -21.54
C GLN A 255 32.41 9.61 -22.58
N PHE A 256 31.98 10.08 -23.74
CA PHE A 256 31.50 9.24 -24.84
C PHE A 256 31.83 9.87 -26.20
N GLN A 257 31.61 9.11 -27.26
CA GLN A 257 31.78 9.53 -28.62
C GLN A 257 30.47 9.35 -29.41
N ASP A 258 30.32 10.09 -30.50
CA ASP A 258 29.37 9.75 -31.53
C ASP A 258 29.67 8.34 -32.09
N ALA A 259 28.66 7.69 -32.69
CA ALA A 259 28.81 6.30 -33.15
C ALA A 259 29.93 6.15 -34.23
N ASP A 260 30.17 7.19 -34.98
CA ASP A 260 31.25 7.28 -36.00
C ASP A 260 32.62 7.55 -35.39
N ARG A 261 32.71 7.85 -34.07
CA ARG A 261 33.94 8.22 -33.34
C ARG A 261 34.64 9.46 -33.88
N LYS A 262 33.89 10.40 -34.43
CA LYS A 262 34.42 11.66 -34.98
C LYS A 262 34.53 12.75 -33.92
N ARG A 263 33.64 12.73 -32.93
CA ARG A 263 33.57 13.72 -31.86
C ARG A 263 33.55 13.05 -30.50
N THR A 264 34.23 13.67 -29.54
CA THR A 264 34.23 13.22 -28.14
C THR A 264 33.50 14.25 -27.27
N PHE A 265 32.67 13.79 -26.37
CA PHE A 265 31.87 14.60 -25.46
C PHE A 265 32.18 14.24 -24.01
N SER A 266 32.16 15.24 -23.13
CA SER A 266 32.35 15.04 -21.68
C SER A 266 31.20 15.72 -20.95
N CYS A 267 30.62 15.02 -20.00
CA CYS A 267 29.50 15.48 -19.17
C CYS A 267 29.90 15.45 -17.70
N HIS A 268 29.53 16.49 -16.95
CA HIS A 268 29.74 16.60 -15.51
C HIS A 268 28.43 16.71 -14.77
N ASN A 269 28.32 16.08 -13.63
CA ASN A 269 27.08 16.08 -12.86
C ASN A 269 26.90 17.40 -12.09
N HIS A 270 25.83 18.13 -12.41
CA HIS A 270 25.50 19.40 -11.75
C HIS A 270 24.61 19.23 -10.51
N ASN A 271 24.33 18.00 -10.07
CA ASN A 271 23.57 17.74 -8.85
C ASN A 271 24.45 17.87 -7.61
N ALA A 272 24.61 19.09 -7.11
CA ALA A 272 25.42 19.36 -5.92
C ALA A 272 24.92 18.63 -4.66
N PHE A 273 23.69 18.16 -4.64
CA PHE A 273 23.15 17.40 -3.51
C PHE A 273 23.93 16.12 -3.23
N LEU A 274 24.49 15.49 -4.26
CA LEU A 274 25.27 14.24 -4.13
C LEU A 274 26.50 14.39 -3.21
N ASP A 275 27.08 15.58 -3.15
CA ASP A 275 28.22 15.89 -2.29
C ASP A 275 27.81 16.69 -1.02
N MET A 276 26.53 17.06 -0.89
CA MET A 276 26.00 17.89 0.20
C MET A 276 25.61 17.13 1.45
N MET A 277 25.07 15.94 1.28
CA MET A 277 24.56 15.12 2.37
C MET A 277 24.99 13.67 2.19
N ASP A 278 25.48 13.09 3.28
CA ASP A 278 25.76 11.66 3.29
C ASP A 278 24.47 10.84 3.06
N GLY A 279 24.56 9.86 2.16
CA GLY A 279 23.42 9.05 1.73
C GLY A 279 22.63 9.63 0.56
N ALA A 280 23.03 10.78 -0.04
CA ALA A 280 22.38 11.29 -1.25
C ALA A 280 22.44 10.24 -2.38
N LEU A 281 21.27 9.94 -2.98
CA LEU A 281 21.15 8.85 -3.97
C LEU A 281 21.02 9.33 -5.39
N SER A 282 20.21 10.35 -5.64
CA SER A 282 19.81 10.76 -6.98
C SER A 282 19.20 12.14 -6.93
N GLY A 283 19.06 12.78 -8.09
CA GLY A 283 18.29 14.01 -8.23
C GLY A 283 18.42 14.64 -9.59
N LYS A 284 17.50 15.57 -9.88
CA LYS A 284 17.47 16.37 -11.09
C LYS A 284 17.09 17.81 -10.81
N THR A 285 17.88 18.75 -11.31
CA THR A 285 17.57 20.17 -11.28
C THR A 285 16.77 20.59 -12.51
N GLY A 286 15.98 21.64 -12.38
CA GLY A 286 15.29 22.30 -13.49
C GLY A 286 15.29 23.81 -13.31
N PHE A 287 15.25 24.54 -14.42
CA PHE A 287 15.04 25.97 -14.45
C PHE A 287 14.47 26.38 -15.82
N THR A 288 13.37 27.12 -15.81
CA THR A 288 12.93 28.02 -16.89
C THR A 288 12.53 29.35 -16.27
N ALA A 289 12.34 30.37 -17.09
CA ALA A 289 11.90 31.68 -16.58
C ALA A 289 10.52 31.59 -15.90
N GLU A 290 9.65 30.75 -16.40
CA GLU A 290 8.30 30.51 -15.87
C GLU A 290 8.32 29.64 -14.61
N ALA A 291 9.01 28.49 -14.67
CA ALA A 291 9.06 27.54 -13.57
C ALA A 291 9.82 28.04 -12.34
N GLY A 292 10.82 28.91 -12.51
CA GLY A 292 11.82 29.16 -11.49
C GLY A 292 12.73 27.95 -11.27
N TYR A 293 13.47 27.94 -10.18
CA TYR A 293 14.30 26.76 -9.83
C TYR A 293 13.44 25.64 -9.31
N CYS A 294 13.55 24.46 -9.94
CA CYS A 294 12.92 23.22 -9.53
C CYS A 294 13.98 22.18 -9.17
N TYR A 295 13.65 21.26 -8.29
CA TYR A 295 14.51 20.17 -7.89
C TYR A 295 13.70 18.96 -7.42
N VAL A 296 14.15 17.78 -7.77
CA VAL A 296 13.72 16.51 -7.14
C VAL A 296 14.96 15.71 -6.80
N GLY A 297 15.01 15.15 -5.60
CA GLY A 297 16.14 14.36 -5.16
C GLY A 297 15.77 13.36 -4.08
N SER A 298 16.64 12.37 -3.89
CA SER A 298 16.44 11.30 -2.91
C SER A 298 17.69 11.06 -2.07
N LEU A 299 17.47 10.66 -0.82
CA LEU A 299 18.50 10.34 0.15
C LEU A 299 18.15 9.02 0.85
N ARG A 300 19.15 8.15 1.02
CA ARG A 300 19.04 6.94 1.85
C ARG A 300 20.05 6.99 2.99
N ARG A 301 19.56 6.99 4.22
CA ARG A 301 20.37 6.94 5.42
C ARG A 301 19.66 6.21 6.54
N ASP A 302 20.37 5.40 7.31
CA ASP A 302 19.83 4.61 8.43
C ASP A 302 18.60 3.76 8.01
N GLU A 303 18.73 3.07 6.87
CA GLU A 303 17.70 2.25 6.22
C GLU A 303 16.43 3.02 5.79
N ARG A 304 16.38 4.34 5.96
CA ARG A 304 15.26 5.21 5.53
C ARG A 304 15.57 5.86 4.21
N THR A 305 14.61 5.86 3.29
CA THR A 305 14.74 6.52 1.99
C THR A 305 13.72 7.63 1.86
N PHE A 306 14.22 8.86 1.73
CA PHE A 306 13.40 10.06 1.58
C PHE A 306 13.51 10.63 0.17
N ILE A 307 12.42 11.22 -0.32
CA ILE A 307 12.36 11.97 -1.57
C ILE A 307 11.89 13.39 -1.25
N VAL A 308 12.59 14.39 -1.79
CA VAL A 308 12.19 15.79 -1.77
C VAL A 308 11.87 16.22 -3.20
N ALA A 309 10.74 16.90 -3.40
CA ALA A 309 10.41 17.59 -4.63
C ALA A 309 10.07 19.05 -4.34
N LEU A 310 10.69 19.96 -5.08
CA LEU A 310 10.57 21.41 -4.92
C LEU A 310 10.24 22.05 -6.28
N LEU A 311 9.18 22.83 -6.34
CA LEU A 311 8.78 23.60 -7.50
C LEU A 311 8.77 25.10 -7.18
N ALA A 312 9.17 25.91 -8.15
CA ALA A 312 9.26 27.38 -8.03
C ALA A 312 10.04 27.83 -6.78
N CYS A 313 11.26 27.29 -6.62
CA CYS A 313 12.15 27.56 -5.49
C CYS A 313 13.12 28.71 -5.77
N GLY A 314 12.57 29.89 -6.06
CA GLY A 314 13.30 31.12 -6.40
C GLY A 314 13.60 31.25 -7.90
N TRP A 315 14.09 32.42 -8.25
CA TRP A 315 14.48 32.83 -9.61
C TRP A 315 15.95 33.29 -9.62
N PRO A 316 16.50 33.82 -10.74
CA PRO A 316 17.90 34.28 -10.83
C PRO A 316 18.33 35.10 -9.61
N ASP A 317 19.59 34.95 -9.22
CA ASP A 317 20.25 35.35 -7.99
C ASP A 317 19.97 34.47 -6.76
N ASN A 318 18.97 33.57 -6.82
CA ASN A 318 18.59 32.68 -5.72
C ASN A 318 18.83 31.19 -6.00
N LYS A 319 19.81 30.86 -6.84
CA LYS A 319 20.13 29.48 -7.27
C LYS A 319 20.39 28.52 -6.11
N GLY A 320 20.80 29.05 -4.95
CA GLY A 320 21.09 28.23 -3.74
C GLY A 320 19.87 27.82 -2.92
N TYR A 321 18.69 28.42 -3.14
CA TYR A 321 17.49 28.18 -2.31
C TYR A 321 17.05 26.72 -2.33
N LYS A 322 17.03 26.06 -3.50
CA LYS A 322 16.68 24.65 -3.62
C LYS A 322 17.56 23.73 -2.76
N TRP A 323 18.84 24.06 -2.60
CA TRP A 323 19.76 23.28 -1.77
C TRP A 323 19.49 23.48 -0.28
N LYS A 324 19.12 24.70 0.14
CA LYS A 324 18.75 24.99 1.52
C LYS A 324 17.46 24.26 1.90
N ASP A 325 16.43 24.36 1.05
CA ASP A 325 15.15 23.68 1.28
C ASP A 325 15.30 22.16 1.25
N THR A 326 16.08 21.61 0.30
CA THR A 326 16.36 20.17 0.24
C THR A 326 17.01 19.69 1.52
N ARG A 327 18.07 20.35 2.00
CA ARG A 327 18.75 20.00 3.25
C ARG A 327 17.77 20.03 4.43
N ARG A 328 17.03 21.12 4.55
CA ARG A 328 16.08 21.33 5.67
C ARG A 328 15.02 20.24 5.73
N LEU A 329 14.45 19.87 4.57
CA LEU A 329 13.44 18.81 4.50
C LEU A 329 14.03 17.43 4.77
N MET A 330 15.22 17.13 4.26
CA MET A 330 15.90 15.86 4.53
C MET A 330 16.29 15.71 5.99
N GLU A 331 16.85 16.77 6.61
CA GLU A 331 17.18 16.80 8.04
C GLU A 331 15.91 16.63 8.89
N TYR A 332 14.83 17.32 8.56
CA TYR A 332 13.53 17.14 9.21
C TYR A 332 13.04 15.69 9.15
N GLY A 333 13.12 15.04 7.98
CA GLY A 333 12.77 13.63 7.85
C GLY A 333 13.62 12.71 8.69
N LEU A 334 14.94 12.94 8.71
CA LEU A 334 15.88 12.14 9.48
C LEU A 334 15.73 12.32 11.00
N GLU A 335 15.39 13.50 11.46
CA GLU A 335 15.24 13.83 12.87
C GLU A 335 13.92 13.31 13.44
N HIS A 336 12.82 13.48 12.72
CA HIS A 336 11.49 13.26 13.30
C HIS A 336 10.81 11.95 12.89
N TYR A 337 11.25 11.25 11.84
CA TYR A 337 10.58 10.05 11.34
C TYR A 337 11.42 8.79 11.54
N HIS A 338 10.87 7.84 12.28
CA HIS A 338 11.50 6.56 12.59
C HIS A 338 10.60 5.39 12.21
N TYR A 339 11.17 4.25 11.85
CA TYR A 339 10.40 3.04 11.60
C TYR A 339 9.77 2.52 12.89
N ARG A 340 8.45 2.35 12.85
CA ARG A 340 7.67 1.71 13.92
C ARG A 340 6.84 0.58 13.34
N GLU A 341 6.69 -0.50 14.10
CA GLU A 341 5.89 -1.64 13.70
C GLU A 341 4.39 -1.29 13.70
N VAL A 342 3.73 -1.58 12.57
CA VAL A 342 2.27 -1.38 12.42
C VAL A 342 1.51 -2.45 13.16
N TYR A 343 1.97 -3.70 13.05
CA TYR A 343 1.23 -4.84 13.58
C TYR A 343 1.51 -5.02 15.06
N ARG A 344 0.48 -4.86 15.88
CA ARG A 344 0.51 -5.22 17.29
C ARG A 344 -0.05 -6.62 17.46
N ASN A 345 0.56 -7.42 18.35
CA ASN A 345 0.07 -8.74 18.74
C ASN A 345 -1.23 -8.61 19.56
N THR A 346 -2.30 -8.22 18.86
CA THR A 346 -3.63 -8.16 19.48
C THR A 346 -4.35 -9.44 19.18
N VAL A 347 -4.70 -10.17 20.23
CA VAL A 347 -5.50 -11.38 20.13
C VAL A 347 -6.96 -10.96 19.99
N PRO A 348 -7.63 -11.24 18.84
CA PRO A 348 -9.05 -10.99 18.70
C PRO A 348 -9.86 -11.79 19.73
N ASP A 349 -11.09 -11.35 20.00
CA ASP A 349 -12.03 -12.08 20.84
C ASP A 349 -12.27 -13.51 20.33
N LYS A 350 -12.71 -14.40 21.24
CA LYS A 350 -13.05 -15.76 20.86
C LYS A 350 -14.33 -15.79 20.05
N LEU A 351 -14.35 -16.60 18.98
CA LEU A 351 -15.52 -16.85 18.17
C LEU A 351 -16.42 -17.92 18.83
N LEU A 352 -17.70 -17.63 18.99
CA LEU A 352 -18.69 -18.62 19.38
C LEU A 352 -19.06 -19.48 18.17
N VAL A 353 -18.92 -20.81 18.29
CA VAL A 353 -19.39 -21.75 17.28
C VAL A 353 -20.56 -22.55 17.84
N VAL A 354 -21.73 -22.45 17.20
CA VAL A 354 -22.96 -23.20 17.57
C VAL A 354 -23.05 -24.48 16.74
N ASP A 355 -23.86 -25.42 17.18
CA ASP A 355 -23.95 -26.78 16.63
C ASP A 355 -22.61 -27.53 16.63
N ALA A 356 -21.73 -27.15 17.54
CA ALA A 356 -20.42 -27.72 17.69
C ALA A 356 -20.48 -29.15 18.26
N PHE A 357 -19.55 -30.01 17.81
CA PHE A 357 -19.38 -31.33 18.36
C PHE A 357 -18.04 -31.43 19.11
N ASP A 358 -18.14 -31.67 20.42
CA ASP A 358 -16.97 -31.97 21.26
C ASP A 358 -17.09 -33.44 21.75
N PRO A 359 -16.14 -34.34 21.40
CA PRO A 359 -16.14 -35.70 21.87
C PRO A 359 -16.07 -35.85 23.39
N GLY A 360 -15.42 -34.91 24.08
CA GLY A 360 -15.28 -34.88 25.53
C GLY A 360 -16.58 -34.48 26.25
N ILE A 361 -17.38 -33.61 25.61
CA ILE A 361 -18.61 -33.05 26.17
C ILE A 361 -19.73 -33.11 25.12
N PRO A 362 -20.27 -34.30 24.81
CA PRO A 362 -21.17 -34.53 23.68
C PRO A 362 -22.53 -33.83 23.82
N TYR A 363 -22.89 -33.36 25.01
CA TYR A 363 -24.11 -32.59 25.25
C TYR A 363 -23.96 -31.09 25.06
N GLN A 364 -22.73 -30.59 24.97
CA GLN A 364 -22.46 -29.17 24.69
C GLN A 364 -22.79 -28.86 23.22
N THR A 365 -23.57 -27.80 22.99
CA THR A 365 -24.05 -27.41 21.65
C THR A 365 -23.28 -26.26 21.04
N SER A 366 -22.38 -25.65 21.83
CA SER A 366 -21.56 -24.52 21.36
C SER A 366 -20.23 -24.51 22.08
N GLU A 367 -19.22 -23.96 21.41
CA GLU A 367 -17.90 -23.76 21.99
C GLU A 367 -17.29 -22.43 21.55
N LYS A 368 -16.36 -21.92 22.33
CA LYS A 368 -15.58 -20.73 21.98
C LYS A 368 -14.21 -21.16 21.47
N ILE A 369 -13.88 -20.76 20.25
CA ILE A 369 -12.58 -21.04 19.63
C ILE A 369 -11.74 -19.77 19.55
N SER A 370 -10.41 -19.92 19.62
CA SER A 370 -9.48 -18.81 19.42
C SER A 370 -9.49 -18.36 17.96
N LEU A 371 -9.33 -17.06 17.78
CA LEU A 371 -9.04 -16.44 16.49
C LEU A 371 -7.53 -16.14 16.38
N ARG A 372 -7.04 -16.01 15.16
CA ARG A 372 -5.67 -15.62 14.86
C ARG A 372 -5.68 -14.60 13.74
N VAL A 373 -4.75 -13.67 13.78
CA VAL A 373 -4.48 -12.79 12.64
C VAL A 373 -3.62 -13.59 11.64
N LYS A 374 -4.05 -13.66 10.38
CA LYS A 374 -3.27 -14.30 9.33
C LYS A 374 -2.08 -13.39 9.01
N ASN A 375 -0.89 -13.97 8.84
CA ASN A 375 0.37 -13.25 8.56
C ASN A 375 0.79 -12.28 9.68
N SER A 376 0.46 -12.56 10.93
CA SER A 376 0.91 -11.76 12.09
C SER A 376 2.44 -11.81 12.31
N GLU A 377 3.14 -12.69 11.61
CA GLU A 377 4.61 -12.83 11.66
C GLU A 377 5.32 -11.88 10.67
N GLU A 378 4.61 -11.33 9.68
CA GLU A 378 5.15 -10.32 8.77
C GLU A 378 5.10 -8.96 9.45
N SER A 379 6.25 -8.47 9.95
CA SER A 379 6.30 -7.12 10.49
C SER A 379 6.23 -6.10 9.35
N LYS A 380 5.16 -5.30 9.32
CA LYS A 380 5.09 -4.11 8.47
C LYS A 380 5.57 -2.93 9.28
N LYS A 381 6.66 -2.31 8.84
CA LYS A 381 7.19 -1.07 9.42
C LYS A 381 6.81 0.11 8.52
N ILE A 382 6.47 1.23 9.12
CA ILE A 382 6.28 2.51 8.43
C ILE A 382 6.99 3.61 9.20
N LEU A 383 7.36 4.68 8.49
CA LEU A 383 7.94 5.87 9.10
C LEU A 383 6.84 6.65 9.81
N LEU A 384 7.05 6.89 11.11
CA LEU A 384 6.14 7.65 11.97
C LEU A 384 6.92 8.62 12.83
N ARG A 385 6.29 9.74 13.16
CA ARG A 385 6.73 10.64 14.24
C ARG A 385 6.36 10.04 15.61
N GLU A 386 6.97 10.56 16.68
CA GLU A 386 6.64 10.15 18.04
C GLU A 386 5.17 10.39 18.40
N GLU A 387 4.61 11.51 17.95
CA GLU A 387 3.24 11.94 18.23
C GLU A 387 2.18 11.22 17.37
N GLU A 388 2.60 10.48 16.37
CA GLU A 388 1.69 9.73 15.51
C GLU A 388 1.34 8.39 16.14
N GLU A 389 0.04 8.14 16.29
CA GLU A 389 -0.47 6.89 16.83
C GLU A 389 -1.22 6.08 15.78
N ILE A 390 -0.96 4.77 15.79
CA ILE A 390 -1.70 3.81 14.96
C ILE A 390 -2.96 3.39 15.73
N ARG A 391 -4.13 3.76 15.20
CA ARG A 391 -5.43 3.28 15.66
C ARG A 391 -5.73 1.93 15.01
N MET A 392 -6.21 1.00 15.83
CA MET A 392 -6.58 -0.35 15.38
C MET A 392 -8.08 -0.57 15.51
N GLU A 393 -8.70 -1.12 14.47
CA GLU A 393 -10.09 -1.51 14.47
C GLU A 393 -10.23 -3.00 14.14
N ILE A 394 -10.90 -3.75 15.04
CA ILE A 394 -11.11 -5.19 14.86
C ILE A 394 -12.59 -5.41 14.55
N LYS A 395 -12.86 -5.99 13.38
CA LYS A 395 -14.22 -6.41 12.97
C LYS A 395 -14.24 -7.92 12.81
N THR A 396 -14.90 -8.62 13.76
CA THR A 396 -15.05 -10.08 13.72
C THR A 396 -16.50 -10.48 13.78
N VAL A 397 -16.83 -11.61 13.16
CA VAL A 397 -18.14 -12.24 13.35
C VAL A 397 -18.26 -12.76 14.78
N LYS A 398 -19.37 -12.49 15.44
CA LYS A 398 -19.59 -12.89 16.85
C LYS A 398 -19.92 -14.39 17.00
N CYS A 399 -20.54 -14.98 15.98
CA CYS A 399 -21.01 -16.36 16.00
C CYS A 399 -20.93 -16.99 14.61
N LYS A 400 -20.57 -18.26 14.53
CA LYS A 400 -20.68 -19.12 13.33
C LYS A 400 -21.35 -20.44 13.68
N LYS A 401 -21.91 -21.10 12.66
CA LYS A 401 -22.49 -22.44 12.77
C LYS A 401 -21.47 -23.49 12.29
N ALA A 402 -21.31 -24.57 13.04
CA ALA A 402 -20.48 -25.68 12.63
C ALA A 402 -21.02 -26.39 11.35
N PRO A 403 -20.16 -26.95 10.47
CA PRO A 403 -18.73 -27.10 10.65
C PRO A 403 -17.97 -25.82 10.33
N VAL A 404 -16.84 -25.58 11.02
CA VAL A 404 -15.93 -24.46 10.79
C VAL A 404 -14.55 -25.06 10.50
N LYS A 405 -13.86 -24.58 9.46
CA LYS A 405 -12.50 -25.05 9.11
C LYS A 405 -11.45 -24.25 9.85
N LYS A 406 -10.27 -24.84 10.14
CA LYS A 406 -9.09 -24.10 10.58
C LYS A 406 -8.64 -23.16 9.47
N GLY A 407 -8.32 -21.91 9.81
CA GLY A 407 -7.90 -20.90 8.83
C GLY A 407 -9.07 -20.25 8.06
N GLU A 408 -10.33 -20.51 8.41
CA GLU A 408 -11.49 -19.89 7.78
C GLU A 408 -11.61 -18.42 8.21
N LYS A 409 -11.92 -17.52 7.25
CA LYS A 409 -12.09 -16.09 7.54
C LYS A 409 -13.19 -15.85 8.58
N ALA A 410 -12.83 -15.11 9.62
CA ALA A 410 -13.73 -14.74 10.73
C ALA A 410 -13.82 -13.22 10.94
N GLY A 411 -13.02 -12.43 10.21
CA GLY A 411 -13.04 -10.99 10.31
C GLY A 411 -11.80 -10.33 9.69
N THR A 412 -11.59 -9.07 10.07
CA THR A 412 -10.44 -8.26 9.69
C THR A 412 -9.94 -7.42 10.86
N VAL A 413 -8.65 -7.10 10.85
CA VAL A 413 -8.02 -6.07 11.67
C VAL A 413 -7.54 -4.99 10.73
N SER A 414 -8.06 -3.78 10.85
CA SER A 414 -7.65 -2.62 10.07
C SER A 414 -6.83 -1.67 10.93
N TYR A 415 -5.75 -1.13 10.37
CA TYR A 415 -4.85 -0.20 11.02
C TYR A 415 -4.97 1.16 10.33
N TYR A 416 -5.12 2.21 11.12
CA TYR A 416 -5.32 3.57 10.66
C TYR A 416 -4.26 4.49 11.24
N LEU A 417 -3.77 5.39 10.40
CA LEU A 417 -2.99 6.53 10.82
C LEU A 417 -3.87 7.77 10.59
N ALA A 418 -4.24 8.44 11.66
CA ALA A 418 -5.36 9.37 11.64
C ALA A 418 -6.61 8.69 11.04
N ASP A 419 -7.15 9.18 9.93
CA ASP A 419 -8.31 8.60 9.25
C ASP A 419 -7.94 7.74 8.02
N GLU A 420 -6.66 7.68 7.67
CA GLU A 420 -6.18 6.89 6.54
C GLU A 420 -5.92 5.44 6.95
N LYS A 421 -6.49 4.49 6.19
CA LYS A 421 -6.25 3.05 6.37
C LYS A 421 -4.91 2.66 5.77
N ILE A 422 -3.93 2.38 6.63
CA ILE A 422 -2.55 2.05 6.21
C ILE A 422 -2.29 0.55 6.01
N ALA A 423 -3.10 -0.30 6.65
CA ALA A 423 -2.97 -1.76 6.50
C ALA A 423 -4.26 -2.49 6.92
N GLU A 424 -4.41 -3.72 6.44
CA GLU A 424 -5.47 -4.64 6.87
C GLU A 424 -4.96 -6.07 6.90
N ASN A 425 -5.29 -6.79 7.96
CA ASN A 425 -5.01 -8.22 8.10
C ASN A 425 -6.31 -9.00 8.26
N VAL A 426 -6.33 -10.23 7.73
CA VAL A 426 -7.47 -11.14 7.86
C VAL A 426 -7.40 -11.88 9.19
N VAL A 427 -8.50 -11.91 9.92
CA VAL A 427 -8.68 -12.74 11.11
C VAL A 427 -9.26 -14.09 10.69
N VAL A 428 -8.65 -15.17 11.16
CA VAL A 428 -9.02 -16.54 10.83
C VAL A 428 -9.22 -17.40 12.08
N THR A 429 -9.97 -18.48 11.93
CA THR A 429 -10.22 -19.47 12.99
C THR A 429 -8.94 -20.23 13.33
N GLY A 430 -8.63 -20.38 14.62
CA GLY A 430 -7.41 -21.05 15.09
C GLY A 430 -7.46 -22.58 14.97
N ARG A 431 -8.67 -23.17 15.01
CA ARG A 431 -8.89 -24.61 14.85
C ARG A 431 -10.17 -24.92 14.08
N ALA A 432 -10.29 -26.13 13.64
CA ALA A 432 -11.54 -26.65 13.07
C ALA A 432 -12.53 -27.02 14.18
N VAL A 433 -13.82 -26.95 13.86
CA VAL A 433 -14.93 -27.41 14.71
C VAL A 433 -15.87 -28.23 13.85
N GLU A 434 -16.10 -29.46 14.27
CA GLU A 434 -16.99 -30.37 13.55
C GLU A 434 -18.46 -30.06 13.89
N LYS A 435 -19.35 -30.35 12.94
CA LYS A 435 -20.78 -30.25 13.16
C LYS A 435 -21.25 -31.41 14.03
N ARG A 436 -22.08 -31.08 15.01
CA ARG A 436 -22.81 -32.07 15.82
C ARG A 436 -23.85 -32.77 14.97
N THR A 437 -23.81 -34.12 14.97
CA THR A 437 -24.79 -34.97 14.31
C THR A 437 -25.28 -36.04 15.29
N TRP A 438 -26.49 -36.52 15.09
CA TRP A 438 -27.05 -37.62 15.89
C TRP A 438 -26.11 -38.84 15.89
N GLU A 439 -25.60 -39.21 14.74
CA GLU A 439 -24.70 -40.35 14.58
C GLU A 439 -23.41 -40.21 15.44
N LYS A 440 -22.78 -39.04 15.44
CA LYS A 440 -21.57 -38.78 16.24
C LYS A 440 -21.89 -38.84 17.75
N CYS A 441 -23.01 -38.27 18.17
CA CYS A 441 -23.44 -38.32 19.57
C CYS A 441 -23.72 -39.78 20.00
N MET A 442 -24.41 -40.55 19.18
CA MET A 442 -24.71 -41.94 19.47
C MET A 442 -23.47 -42.81 19.52
N LYS A 443 -22.51 -42.64 18.65
CA LYS A 443 -21.20 -43.35 18.72
C LYS A 443 -20.53 -43.18 20.08
N ILE A 444 -20.52 -41.97 20.64
CA ILE A 444 -19.91 -41.72 21.96
C ILE A 444 -20.73 -42.35 23.08
N VAL A 445 -22.04 -42.19 23.04
CA VAL A 445 -22.94 -42.80 24.05
C VAL A 445 -22.77 -44.33 24.05
N THR A 446 -22.76 -44.95 22.89
CA THR A 446 -22.56 -46.42 22.73
C THR A 446 -21.19 -46.83 23.23
N ALA A 447 -20.13 -46.10 22.84
CA ALA A 447 -18.76 -46.40 23.29
C ALA A 447 -18.62 -46.30 24.80
N LYS A 448 -19.16 -45.27 25.44
CA LYS A 448 -19.14 -45.08 26.90
C LYS A 448 -20.03 -46.14 27.63
N PHE A 449 -21.11 -46.57 27.01
CA PHE A 449 -21.98 -47.59 27.60
C PHE A 449 -21.35 -49.00 27.51
N LEU A 450 -20.59 -49.26 26.46
CA LEU A 450 -19.90 -50.55 26.22
C LEU A 450 -18.51 -50.64 26.87
N THR A 451 -17.97 -49.59 27.42
CA THR A 451 -16.68 -49.66 28.12
C THR A 451 -16.84 -50.33 29.47
N LEU A 452 -15.89 -51.21 29.81
CA LEU A 452 -15.86 -52.03 31.02
C LEU A 452 -16.03 -51.23 32.32
N GLU A 453 -15.77 -49.93 32.33
CA GLU A 453 -15.97 -49.06 33.50
C GLU A 453 -17.42 -48.96 33.98
N SER A 454 -18.40 -49.00 33.07
CA SER A 454 -19.79 -49.04 33.43
C SER A 454 -20.23 -50.40 33.99
N LEU A 455 -19.61 -51.46 33.51
CA LEU A 455 -19.85 -52.82 34.04
C LEU A 455 -19.17 -53.03 35.39
N VAL A 456 -18.01 -52.47 35.64
CA VAL A 456 -17.27 -52.55 36.92
C VAL A 456 -18.01 -51.72 38.01
N TRP A 457 -18.63 -50.59 37.65
CA TRP A 457 -19.40 -49.79 38.60
C TRP A 457 -20.67 -50.54 39.04
N TYR A 458 -21.37 -51.20 38.09
CA TYR A 458 -22.56 -51.96 38.37
C TYR A 458 -22.30 -53.18 39.23
N VAL A 459 -21.16 -53.85 39.03
CA VAL A 459 -20.75 -55.05 39.79
C VAL A 459 -20.23 -54.67 41.19
N LYS A 460 -19.83 -53.43 41.43
CA LYS A 460 -19.26 -52.97 42.70
C LYS A 460 -20.33 -52.36 43.63
N TYR A 461 -21.53 -52.02 43.12
CA TYR A 461 -22.62 -51.38 43.86
C TYR A 461 -23.97 -52.07 43.76
N VAL A 462 -24.06 -53.30 43.19
CA VAL A 462 -25.16 -54.23 43.23
C VAL A 462 -24.65 -55.51 43.92
#